data_e9c06d4b3d6ee21dfac829642628cd30
#
_entry.id   e9c06d4b3d6ee21dfac829642628cd30
#
_cell.length_a   1.000
_cell.length_b   1.000
_cell.length_c   1.000
_cell.angle_alpha   90.00
_cell.angle_beta   90.00
_cell.angle_gamma   90.00
#
_symmetry.space_group_name_H-M   'P 1'
#
loop_
_entity.id
_entity.type
_entity.pdbx_description
1 polymer ?
#
loop_
_entity_poly.entity_id
_entity_poly.type
_entity_poly.pdbx_seq_one_letter_code
_entity_poly.pdbx_strand_id
1 'polypeptide(L)'
;MTADEIFENAALNWRDNKGVGTAFVPAPLNDKVLVYDILTRLYARSPTATTVIVVNEFGQRKELIEFLTNTDSEENNAEFKKLIDTKLIRIFTIQFLSGGNWNSASTLCIWYRPDSYNLGIALYVDRCKYRLVVLNKLFSKNTDSTQLYKIAPLLDCFKQAEIDALRVSSPVEETLIDVVMPEDTEDYKLYQYYCKYIETSLNIFGSFDIMQQARIGNTVLNISSATICAQIAQENGWNEHLDMSFEYNRQIDELYNPNNLRDRATQTYEIIRNRTNLLADYEGKLEKVLELVKEHSGDKILIINKRGEFANKVTAFLNNNSETDICGNYHNKVYNIDAVDIHGRPIYFKSGAEKGKRKSMGARAQMTLNEDKFNLGIINCLSLSNAPDKSLCVEVDVIIITSPLCEDIESYLYRLSNVHIRNGKIKLFSIFCRNTIEQQRLFNKPMTETHTIVNKSEFNVDGRNKFDFIIVD
;
A
#
# COMPACT_ATOMS: atom_id res chain seq x y z
N MET A 1 28.22 4.95 -4.52
CA MET A 1 28.04 4.63 -3.08
C MET A 1 27.33 3.28 -3.03
N THR A 2 27.86 2.32 -2.29
CA THR A 2 27.23 1.02 -2.08
C THR A 2 26.15 1.11 -1.01
N ALA A 3 25.27 0.10 -0.90
CA ALA A 3 24.29 0.03 0.19
C ALA A 3 24.97 0.04 1.57
N ASP A 4 26.08 -0.66 1.70
CA ASP A 4 26.85 -0.72 2.96
C ASP A 4 27.42 0.65 3.35
N GLU A 5 27.96 1.42 2.41
CA GLU A 5 28.42 2.79 2.66
C GLU A 5 27.28 3.72 3.12
N ILE A 6 26.07 3.53 2.58
CA ILE A 6 24.89 4.32 2.98
C ILE A 6 24.50 3.97 4.44
N PHE A 7 24.47 2.69 4.79
CA PHE A 7 24.16 2.28 6.17
C PHE A 7 25.24 2.69 7.15
N GLU A 8 26.51 2.60 6.77
CA GLU A 8 27.60 3.11 7.60
C GLU A 8 27.44 4.60 7.89
N ASN A 9 27.16 5.40 6.86
CA ASN A 9 26.90 6.84 7.02
C ASN A 9 25.67 7.11 7.91
N ALA A 10 24.60 6.32 7.79
CA ALA A 10 23.43 6.44 8.65
C ALA A 10 23.74 6.13 10.11
N ALA A 11 24.53 5.09 10.38
CA ALA A 11 24.97 4.75 11.73
C ALA A 11 25.89 5.82 12.33
N LEU A 12 26.78 6.42 11.52
CA LEU A 12 27.63 7.54 11.93
C LEU A 12 26.79 8.78 12.24
N ASN A 13 25.82 9.12 11.40
CA ASN A 13 24.91 10.24 11.61
C ASN A 13 24.13 10.09 12.92
N TRP A 14 23.59 8.89 13.19
CA TRP A 14 22.94 8.59 14.45
C TRP A 14 23.87 8.76 15.65
N ARG A 15 25.12 8.28 15.56
CA ARG A 15 26.15 8.45 16.59
C ARG A 15 26.43 9.92 16.85
N ASP A 16 26.62 10.70 15.79
CA ASP A 16 26.96 12.12 15.86
C ASP A 16 25.81 12.95 16.44
N ASN A 17 24.56 12.46 16.26
CA ASN A 17 23.39 12.98 16.95
C ASN A 17 23.19 12.37 18.36
N LYS A 18 24.32 12.04 19.04
CA LYS A 18 24.38 11.52 20.42
C LYS A 18 23.62 10.20 20.63
N GLY A 19 23.44 9.42 19.59
CA GLY A 19 22.73 8.16 19.65
C GLY A 19 21.21 8.30 19.82
N VAL A 20 20.64 9.39 19.33
CA VAL A 20 19.20 9.67 19.38
C VAL A 20 18.71 10.06 17.99
N GLY A 21 17.70 9.35 17.47
CA GLY A 21 17.11 9.76 16.20
C GLY A 21 16.14 8.77 15.58
N THR A 22 15.44 9.25 14.58
CA THR A 22 14.55 8.47 13.71
C THR A 22 15.20 8.37 12.35
N ALA A 23 15.48 7.15 11.90
CA ALA A 23 15.95 6.85 10.56
C ALA A 23 14.75 6.39 9.70
N PHE A 24 14.45 7.14 8.66
CA PHE A 24 13.53 6.67 7.62
C PHE A 24 14.35 5.93 6.57
N VAL A 25 14.24 4.61 6.56
CA VAL A 25 14.97 3.73 5.63
C VAL A 25 14.04 3.39 4.47
N PRO A 26 14.13 4.12 3.36
CA PRO A 26 13.30 3.82 2.21
C PRO A 26 13.81 2.55 1.54
N ALA A 27 12.90 1.81 0.98
CA ALA A 27 13.27 0.69 0.17
C ALA A 27 14.00 1.18 -1.12
N PRO A 28 14.97 0.43 -1.79
CA PRO A 28 15.30 -0.99 -1.65
C PRO A 28 16.20 -1.33 -0.48
N LEU A 29 16.49 -0.38 0.40
CA LEU A 29 17.40 -0.60 1.51
C LEU A 29 16.76 -1.54 2.55
N ASN A 30 17.50 -2.56 2.96
CA ASN A 30 17.06 -3.45 4.02
C ASN A 30 17.32 -2.80 5.39
N ASP A 31 16.28 -2.28 6.02
CA ASP A 31 16.38 -1.60 7.31
C ASP A 31 16.91 -2.48 8.46
N LYS A 32 16.89 -3.81 8.32
CA LYS A 32 17.51 -4.73 9.27
C LYS A 32 19.03 -4.59 9.30
N VAL A 33 19.64 -4.19 8.19
CA VAL A 33 21.09 -3.94 8.09
C VAL A 33 21.48 -2.78 9.00
N LEU A 34 20.69 -1.70 9.04
CA LEU A 34 20.94 -0.58 9.97
C LEU A 34 20.87 -1.03 11.43
N VAL A 35 19.88 -1.84 11.78
CA VAL A 35 19.74 -2.40 13.14
C VAL A 35 20.96 -3.26 13.48
N TYR A 36 21.35 -4.15 12.58
CA TYR A 36 22.52 -5.02 12.73
C TYR A 36 23.81 -4.23 12.92
N ASP A 37 24.06 -3.23 12.08
CA ASP A 37 25.30 -2.42 12.14
C ASP A 37 25.39 -1.63 13.46
N ILE A 38 24.28 -1.02 13.89
CA ILE A 38 24.25 -0.31 15.17
C ILE A 38 24.47 -1.24 16.36
N LEU A 39 23.87 -2.43 16.35
CA LEU A 39 24.07 -3.42 17.42
C LEU A 39 25.52 -3.91 17.45
N THR A 40 26.08 -4.27 16.30
CA THR A 40 27.48 -4.70 16.18
C THR A 40 28.43 -3.65 16.75
N ARG A 41 28.25 -2.38 16.37
CA ARG A 41 29.08 -1.26 16.89
C ARG A 41 28.86 -1.01 18.38
N LEU A 42 27.66 -1.20 18.90
CA LEU A 42 27.35 -1.05 20.32
C LEU A 42 28.06 -2.14 21.13
N TYR A 43 27.92 -3.40 20.77
CA TYR A 43 28.46 -4.53 21.53
C TYR A 43 29.99 -4.64 21.42
N ALA A 44 30.57 -4.23 20.29
CA ALA A 44 32.01 -4.10 20.14
C ALA A 44 32.62 -3.10 21.14
N ARG A 45 31.88 -2.05 21.55
CA ARG A 45 32.33 -1.03 22.52
C ARG A 45 31.84 -1.27 23.93
N SER A 46 30.73 -1.90 24.11
CA SER A 46 30.05 -2.08 25.39
C SER A 46 29.40 -3.47 25.47
N PRO A 47 30.16 -4.55 25.68
CA PRO A 47 29.67 -5.93 25.66
C PRO A 47 28.56 -6.24 26.67
N THR A 48 28.41 -5.41 27.70
CA THR A 48 27.38 -5.55 28.76
C THR A 48 26.19 -4.61 28.57
N ALA A 49 26.14 -3.87 27.46
CA ALA A 49 25.02 -3.00 27.18
C ALA A 49 23.71 -3.81 27.07
N THR A 50 22.62 -3.22 27.54
CA THR A 50 21.30 -3.82 27.42
C THR A 50 20.51 -3.15 26.29
N THR A 51 19.98 -3.93 25.39
CA THR A 51 19.17 -3.44 24.28
C THR A 51 17.76 -3.98 24.34
N VAL A 52 16.78 -3.12 24.12
CA VAL A 52 15.39 -3.50 23.89
C VAL A 52 15.00 -3.10 22.46
N ILE A 53 14.49 -4.05 21.72
CA ILE A 53 13.91 -3.80 20.40
C ILE A 53 12.40 -3.99 20.49
N VAL A 54 11.64 -2.98 20.10
CA VAL A 54 10.19 -2.99 20.12
C VAL A 54 9.68 -3.17 18.70
N VAL A 55 8.88 -4.20 18.50
CA VAL A 55 8.24 -4.53 17.20
C VAL A 55 6.73 -4.53 17.33
N ASN A 56 5.99 -4.34 16.23
CA ASN A 56 4.53 -4.33 16.29
C ASN A 56 3.95 -5.72 16.57
N GLU A 57 4.48 -6.76 15.93
CA GLU A 57 3.91 -8.09 15.96
C GLU A 57 4.97 -9.22 16.03
N PHE A 58 4.50 -10.42 16.32
CA PHE A 58 5.38 -11.58 16.49
C PHE A 58 6.12 -11.98 15.21
N GLY A 59 5.53 -11.76 14.03
CA GLY A 59 6.16 -12.02 12.74
C GLY A 59 7.43 -11.20 12.55
N GLN A 60 7.36 -9.88 12.81
CA GLN A 60 8.53 -8.99 12.76
C GLN A 60 9.62 -9.40 13.75
N ARG A 61 9.22 -9.87 14.95
CA ARG A 61 10.16 -10.40 15.94
C ARG A 61 10.93 -11.60 15.40
N LYS A 62 10.23 -12.57 14.80
CA LYS A 62 10.83 -13.77 14.22
C LYS A 62 11.78 -13.41 13.08
N GLU A 63 11.33 -12.58 12.15
CA GLU A 63 12.10 -12.10 11.01
C GLU A 63 13.40 -11.40 11.44
N LEU A 64 13.33 -10.55 12.47
CA LEU A 64 14.51 -9.85 12.96
C LEU A 64 15.49 -10.78 13.68
N ILE A 65 15.00 -11.74 14.46
CA ILE A 65 15.85 -12.76 15.09
C ILE A 65 16.56 -13.60 14.02
N GLU A 66 15.82 -14.09 13.03
CA GLU A 66 16.38 -14.86 11.91
C GLU A 66 17.46 -14.07 11.18
N PHE A 67 17.20 -12.80 10.89
CA PHE A 67 18.19 -11.93 10.24
C PHE A 67 19.45 -11.74 11.09
N LEU A 68 19.30 -11.45 12.38
CA LEU A 68 20.45 -11.20 13.28
C LEU A 68 21.30 -12.45 13.53
N THR A 69 20.71 -13.64 13.41
CA THR A 69 21.37 -14.93 13.72
C THR A 69 21.72 -15.77 12.50
N ASN A 70 21.49 -15.26 11.28
CA ASN A 70 21.75 -15.96 10.04
C ASN A 70 22.34 -15.02 8.97
N THR A 71 23.44 -14.35 9.32
CA THR A 71 24.24 -13.50 8.43
C THR A 71 25.38 -14.33 7.80
N ASP A 72 26.10 -13.76 6.85
CA ASP A 72 27.26 -14.40 6.22
C ASP A 72 28.45 -14.63 7.18
N SER A 73 28.42 -14.04 8.38
CA SER A 73 29.44 -14.16 9.41
C SER A 73 29.00 -15.13 10.51
N GLU A 74 29.56 -16.34 10.53
CA GLU A 74 29.30 -17.36 11.55
C GLU A 74 29.65 -16.85 12.98
N GLU A 75 30.72 -16.06 13.12
CA GLU A 75 31.15 -15.48 14.40
C GLU A 75 30.10 -14.51 14.93
N ASN A 76 29.62 -13.58 14.12
CA ASN A 76 28.57 -12.65 14.50
C ASN A 76 27.25 -13.35 14.81
N ASN A 77 26.91 -14.40 14.06
CA ASN A 77 25.70 -15.20 14.30
C ASN A 77 25.73 -15.85 15.69
N ALA A 78 26.88 -16.45 16.06
CA ALA A 78 27.06 -17.03 17.39
C ALA A 78 27.00 -15.98 18.51
N GLU A 79 27.58 -14.79 18.28
CA GLU A 79 27.56 -13.69 19.22
C GLU A 79 26.13 -13.16 19.43
N PHE A 80 25.40 -12.85 18.38
CA PHE A 80 24.01 -12.38 18.49
C PHE A 80 23.08 -13.42 19.13
N LYS A 81 23.26 -14.69 18.81
CA LYS A 81 22.53 -15.76 19.49
C LYS A 81 22.80 -15.75 20.99
N LYS A 82 24.07 -15.67 21.40
CA LYS A 82 24.46 -15.54 22.81
C LYS A 82 23.87 -14.31 23.48
N LEU A 83 23.87 -13.13 22.81
CA LEU A 83 23.31 -11.90 23.34
C LEU A 83 21.79 -11.99 23.56
N ILE A 84 21.07 -12.67 22.68
CA ILE A 84 19.63 -12.93 22.80
C ILE A 84 19.37 -13.94 23.93
N ASP A 85 20.10 -15.04 23.99
CA ASP A 85 19.95 -16.09 25.01
C ASP A 85 20.26 -15.56 26.42
N THR A 86 21.27 -14.71 26.55
CA THR A 86 21.62 -14.04 27.82
C THR A 86 20.72 -12.84 28.15
N LYS A 87 19.75 -12.53 27.33
CA LYS A 87 18.80 -11.41 27.49
C LYS A 87 19.46 -10.02 27.51
N LEU A 88 20.67 -9.88 26.99
CA LEU A 88 21.26 -8.58 26.72
C LEU A 88 20.56 -7.89 25.56
N ILE A 89 20.11 -8.65 24.54
CA ILE A 89 19.16 -8.21 23.53
C ILE A 89 17.79 -8.82 23.83
N ARG A 90 16.79 -7.99 24.00
CA ARG A 90 15.40 -8.40 24.22
C ARG A 90 14.52 -7.80 23.14
N ILE A 91 13.74 -8.63 22.46
CA ILE A 91 12.84 -8.22 21.39
C ILE A 91 11.40 -8.46 21.84
N PHE A 92 10.63 -7.38 21.99
CA PHE A 92 9.28 -7.39 22.51
C PHE A 92 8.27 -6.85 21.50
N THR A 93 7.07 -7.39 21.51
CA THR A 93 5.95 -6.78 20.80
C THR A 93 5.38 -5.60 21.60
N ILE A 94 4.76 -4.64 20.91
CA ILE A 94 4.09 -3.48 21.53
C ILE A 94 3.10 -3.94 22.61
N GLN A 95 2.32 -5.00 22.34
CA GLN A 95 1.35 -5.53 23.29
C GLN A 95 1.98 -6.02 24.59
N PHE A 96 3.15 -6.63 24.50
CA PHE A 96 3.87 -7.12 25.68
C PHE A 96 4.40 -5.96 26.53
N LEU A 97 4.92 -4.92 25.90
CA LEU A 97 5.44 -3.73 26.62
C LEU A 97 4.34 -2.87 27.21
N SER A 98 3.22 -2.70 26.52
CA SER A 98 2.10 -1.89 27.01
C SER A 98 1.36 -2.50 28.20
N GLY A 99 1.49 -3.80 28.44
CA GLY A 99 0.90 -4.51 29.59
C GLY A 99 1.79 -4.66 30.81
N GLY A 100 3.06 -4.23 30.78
CA GLY A 100 4.04 -4.47 31.83
C GLY A 100 4.57 -3.20 32.52
N ASN A 101 4.82 -3.27 33.85
CA ASN A 101 5.55 -2.24 34.59
C ASN A 101 7.05 -2.34 34.30
N TRP A 102 7.50 -1.68 33.24
CA TRP A 102 8.92 -1.61 32.89
C TRP A 102 9.61 -0.48 33.64
N ASN A 103 10.18 -0.79 34.78
CA ASN A 103 10.82 0.20 35.65
C ASN A 103 12.30 0.49 35.31
N SER A 104 12.93 -0.36 34.49
CA SER A 104 14.35 -0.17 34.12
C SER A 104 14.51 0.21 32.66
N ALA A 105 15.11 1.38 32.42
CA ALA A 105 15.53 1.77 31.06
C ALA A 105 16.67 0.87 30.56
N SER A 106 16.70 0.56 29.28
CA SER A 106 17.81 -0.12 28.62
C SER A 106 18.87 0.90 28.17
N THR A 107 20.09 0.44 27.89
CA THR A 107 21.15 1.30 27.33
C THR A 107 20.73 1.84 25.97
N LEU A 108 20.17 0.96 25.12
CA LEU A 108 19.61 1.27 23.80
C LEU A 108 18.17 0.78 23.70
N CYS A 109 17.31 1.60 23.14
CA CYS A 109 16.01 1.17 22.67
C CYS A 109 15.90 1.39 21.17
N ILE A 110 15.51 0.34 20.42
CA ILE A 110 15.19 0.42 19.00
C ILE A 110 13.69 0.21 18.85
N TRP A 111 12.97 1.21 18.35
CA TRP A 111 11.56 1.06 17.98
C TRP A 111 11.50 0.78 16.49
N TYR A 112 11.27 -0.48 16.15
CA TYR A 112 11.41 -0.99 14.80
C TYR A 112 10.08 -1.03 14.07
N ARG A 113 9.98 -0.32 12.96
CA ARG A 113 8.83 -0.22 12.04
C ARG A 113 7.49 0.04 12.76
N PRO A 114 7.36 1.07 13.61
CA PRO A 114 6.06 1.38 14.20
C PRO A 114 5.01 1.73 13.14
N ASP A 115 3.78 1.23 13.29
CA ASP A 115 2.66 1.55 12.41
C ASP A 115 1.96 2.87 12.78
N SER A 116 2.05 3.26 14.04
CA SER A 116 1.46 4.48 14.60
C SER A 116 2.22 4.90 15.87
N TYR A 117 2.03 6.15 16.27
CA TYR A 117 2.56 6.62 17.55
C TYR A 117 1.83 5.95 18.72
N ASN A 118 2.59 5.41 19.66
CA ASN A 118 2.10 4.83 20.90
C ASN A 118 2.75 5.52 22.09
N LEU A 119 1.97 6.23 22.89
CA LEU A 119 2.47 7.03 24.01
C LEU A 119 3.23 6.18 25.06
N GLY A 120 2.73 4.98 25.38
CA GLY A 120 3.38 4.10 26.36
C GLY A 120 4.77 3.67 25.91
N ILE A 121 4.91 3.30 24.63
CA ILE A 121 6.21 2.95 24.03
C ILE A 121 7.11 4.18 23.95
N ALA A 122 6.57 5.32 23.52
CA ALA A 122 7.30 6.58 23.39
C ALA A 122 7.92 7.00 24.75
N LEU A 123 7.18 6.89 25.84
CA LEU A 123 7.67 7.16 27.19
C LEU A 123 8.77 6.17 27.62
N TYR A 124 8.71 4.92 27.19
CA TYR A 124 9.78 3.96 27.44
C TYR A 124 11.04 4.31 26.63
N VAL A 125 10.88 4.56 25.33
CA VAL A 125 11.96 4.96 24.41
C VAL A 125 12.68 6.20 24.94
N ASP A 126 11.93 7.21 25.40
CA ASP A 126 12.49 8.47 25.90
C ASP A 126 13.37 8.33 27.16
N ARG A 127 13.15 7.29 27.97
CA ARG A 127 13.95 6.99 29.14
C ARG A 127 15.31 6.33 28.84
N CYS A 128 15.46 5.77 27.63
CA CYS A 128 16.68 5.08 27.24
C CYS A 128 17.80 6.08 26.88
N LYS A 129 19.04 5.77 27.25
CA LYS A 129 20.19 6.63 26.95
C LYS A 129 20.38 6.82 25.44
N TYR A 130 20.33 5.73 24.70
CA TYR A 130 20.38 5.72 23.26
C TYR A 130 19.04 5.26 22.73
N ARG A 131 18.56 5.87 21.65
CA ARG A 131 17.28 5.56 21.06
C ARG A 131 17.30 5.73 19.55
N LEU A 132 16.83 4.70 18.88
CA LEU A 132 16.67 4.68 17.43
C LEU A 132 15.23 4.30 17.11
N VAL A 133 14.59 5.08 16.25
CA VAL A 133 13.35 4.65 15.61
C VAL A 133 13.65 4.37 14.15
N VAL A 134 13.28 3.18 13.68
CA VAL A 134 13.47 2.79 12.29
C VAL A 134 12.11 2.78 11.61
N LEU A 135 11.90 3.66 10.65
CA LEU A 135 10.70 3.74 9.83
C LEU A 135 11.01 3.24 8.42
N ASN A 136 10.13 2.42 7.86
CA ASN A 136 10.16 2.05 6.45
C ASN A 136 8.98 2.66 5.66
N LYS A 137 8.04 3.28 6.37
CA LYS A 137 6.91 4.04 5.82
C LYS A 137 6.59 5.24 6.70
N LEU A 138 6.06 6.30 6.13
CA LEU A 138 5.57 7.44 6.91
C LEU A 138 4.26 7.07 7.62
N PHE A 139 4.01 7.70 8.76
CA PHE A 139 2.72 7.55 9.43
C PHE A 139 1.61 8.19 8.60
N SER A 140 0.44 7.58 8.61
CA SER A 140 -0.75 8.11 7.95
C SER A 140 -1.25 9.43 8.56
N LYS A 141 -0.88 9.71 9.82
CA LYS A 141 -1.23 10.94 10.56
C LYS A 141 0.02 11.78 10.82
N ASN A 142 0.05 12.98 10.29
CA ASN A 142 1.16 13.93 10.53
C ASN A 142 1.39 14.24 12.01
N THR A 143 0.33 14.21 12.84
CA THR A 143 0.44 14.40 14.29
C THR A 143 1.31 13.34 14.95
N ASP A 144 1.25 12.09 14.50
CA ASP A 144 2.03 10.97 15.03
C ASP A 144 3.52 11.17 14.73
N SER A 145 3.87 11.59 13.52
CA SER A 145 5.25 11.93 13.14
C SER A 145 5.80 13.08 13.98
N THR A 146 5.00 14.13 14.16
CA THR A 146 5.40 15.31 14.96
C THR A 146 5.68 14.94 16.42
N GLN A 147 4.89 14.05 17.01
CA GLN A 147 5.11 13.58 18.38
C GLN A 147 6.34 12.68 18.48
N LEU A 148 6.55 11.80 17.52
CA LEU A 148 7.71 10.93 17.46
C LEU A 148 9.02 11.72 17.38
N TYR A 149 9.07 12.72 16.50
CA TYR A 149 10.30 13.52 16.29
C TYR A 149 10.69 14.40 17.49
N LYS A 150 9.80 14.60 18.46
CA LYS A 150 10.13 15.25 19.72
C LYS A 150 11.03 14.37 20.62
N ILE A 151 10.86 13.06 20.56
CA ILE A 151 11.63 12.10 21.38
C ILE A 151 12.82 11.52 20.62
N ALA A 152 12.73 11.41 19.31
CA ALA A 152 13.77 10.92 18.40
C ALA A 152 13.72 11.74 17.10
N PRO A 153 14.50 12.82 16.99
CA PRO A 153 14.51 13.69 15.80
C PRO A 153 14.80 12.93 14.52
N LEU A 154 14.22 13.38 13.40
CA LEU A 154 14.47 12.78 12.10
C LEU A 154 15.95 12.99 11.72
N LEU A 155 16.61 11.91 11.30
CA LEU A 155 17.98 11.93 10.83
C LEU A 155 17.99 12.12 9.30
N ASP A 156 18.82 13.02 8.82
CA ASP A 156 19.06 13.23 7.39
C ASP A 156 20.17 12.28 6.91
N CYS A 157 19.86 10.99 6.81
CA CYS A 157 20.86 9.96 6.55
C CYS A 157 20.63 9.17 5.24
N PHE A 158 19.50 9.38 4.55
CA PHE A 158 19.18 8.69 3.30
C PHE A 158 18.75 9.70 2.22
N LYS A 159 19.66 10.00 1.30
CA LYS A 159 19.37 10.92 0.21
C LYS A 159 18.73 10.19 -0.96
N GLN A 160 17.65 10.73 -1.51
CA GLN A 160 16.90 10.11 -2.60
C GLN A 160 17.79 9.76 -3.81
N ALA A 161 18.68 10.65 -4.21
CA ALA A 161 19.59 10.40 -5.34
C ALA A 161 20.55 9.22 -5.11
N GLU A 162 20.97 8.98 -3.86
CA GLU A 162 21.83 7.84 -3.51
C GLU A 162 21.05 6.53 -3.55
N ILE A 163 19.78 6.58 -3.14
CA ILE A 163 18.87 5.43 -3.17
C ILE A 163 18.50 5.09 -4.61
N ASP A 164 18.18 6.09 -5.42
CA ASP A 164 17.83 5.88 -6.84
C ASP A 164 19.00 5.27 -7.62
N ALA A 165 20.25 5.62 -7.27
CA ALA A 165 21.44 5.01 -7.83
C ALA A 165 21.63 3.51 -7.45
N LEU A 166 21.03 3.05 -6.36
CA LEU A 166 21.04 1.63 -5.94
C LEU A 166 19.89 0.82 -6.54
N ARG A 167 18.90 1.48 -7.11
CA ARG A 167 17.80 0.79 -7.78
C ARG A 167 18.34 0.08 -9.01
N VAL A 168 18.60 -1.21 -8.89
CA VAL A 168 18.73 -2.08 -10.05
C VAL A 168 17.32 -2.25 -10.58
N SER A 169 16.93 -1.47 -11.60
CA SER A 169 15.61 -1.63 -12.20
C SER A 169 15.57 -2.98 -12.90
N SER A 170 14.68 -3.86 -12.43
CA SER A 170 14.44 -5.11 -13.13
C SER A 170 13.73 -4.81 -14.45
N PRO A 171 14.18 -5.36 -15.58
CA PRO A 171 13.47 -5.18 -16.83
C PRO A 171 12.00 -5.60 -16.70
N VAL A 172 11.09 -4.75 -17.13
CA VAL A 172 9.65 -5.01 -17.11
C VAL A 172 9.18 -5.28 -18.53
N GLU A 173 8.62 -6.46 -18.78
CA GLU A 173 7.86 -6.76 -19.98
C GLU A 173 6.36 -6.76 -19.66
N GLU A 174 5.68 -5.74 -20.12
CA GLU A 174 4.24 -5.58 -19.94
C GLU A 174 3.50 -6.01 -21.21
N THR A 175 2.54 -6.92 -21.04
CA THR A 175 1.57 -7.29 -22.07
C THR A 175 0.21 -6.71 -21.70
N LEU A 176 -0.39 -5.96 -22.61
CA LEU A 176 -1.69 -5.34 -22.45
C LEU A 176 -2.79 -6.31 -22.86
N ILE A 177 -3.82 -6.46 -22.03
CA ILE A 177 -4.97 -7.31 -22.29
C ILE A 177 -6.24 -6.49 -22.13
N ASP A 178 -6.95 -6.30 -23.20
CA ASP A 178 -8.18 -5.54 -23.18
C ASP A 178 -9.41 -6.42 -22.94
N VAL A 179 -10.39 -5.83 -22.29
CA VAL A 179 -11.72 -6.36 -22.10
C VAL A 179 -12.72 -5.36 -22.64
N VAL A 180 -13.59 -5.82 -23.54
CA VAL A 180 -14.64 -4.98 -24.12
C VAL A 180 -15.90 -5.08 -23.27
N MET A 181 -16.44 -3.93 -22.86
CA MET A 181 -17.76 -3.88 -22.23
C MET A 181 -18.82 -3.82 -23.37
N PRO A 182 -19.70 -4.81 -23.50
CA PRO A 182 -20.72 -4.78 -24.54
C PRO A 182 -21.70 -3.60 -24.35
N GLU A 183 -22.03 -2.90 -25.44
CA GLU A 183 -22.83 -1.66 -25.39
C GLU A 183 -24.27 -1.85 -24.89
N ASP A 184 -24.79 -3.05 -25.00
CA ASP A 184 -26.14 -3.42 -24.54
C ASP A 184 -26.22 -3.71 -23.05
N THR A 185 -25.06 -3.82 -22.34
CA THR A 185 -25.01 -4.14 -20.91
C THR A 185 -25.36 -2.94 -20.03
N GLU A 186 -25.89 -3.23 -18.84
CA GLU A 186 -26.17 -2.19 -17.84
C GLU A 186 -24.87 -1.50 -17.35
N ASP A 187 -23.76 -2.25 -17.25
CA ASP A 187 -22.46 -1.69 -16.85
C ASP A 187 -21.96 -0.65 -17.86
N TYR A 188 -22.09 -0.93 -19.19
CA TYR A 188 -21.71 0.04 -20.21
C TYR A 188 -22.58 1.29 -20.17
N LYS A 189 -23.91 1.14 -20.06
CA LYS A 189 -24.84 2.27 -19.94
C LYS A 189 -24.55 3.13 -18.71
N LEU A 190 -24.27 2.47 -17.59
CA LEU A 190 -23.91 3.15 -16.34
C LEU A 190 -22.57 3.89 -16.46
N TYR A 191 -21.58 3.28 -17.10
CA TYR A 191 -20.30 3.92 -17.39
C TYR A 191 -20.48 5.19 -18.24
N GLN A 192 -21.28 5.11 -19.32
CA GLN A 192 -21.58 6.25 -20.18
C GLN A 192 -22.32 7.37 -19.44
N TYR A 193 -23.27 7.00 -18.58
CA TYR A 193 -23.97 7.95 -17.71
C TYR A 193 -22.97 8.69 -16.81
N TYR A 194 -22.04 7.99 -16.16
CA TYR A 194 -21.03 8.60 -15.32
C TYR A 194 -20.11 9.54 -16.11
N CYS A 195 -19.66 9.13 -17.29
CA CYS A 195 -18.83 9.97 -18.16
C CYS A 195 -19.56 11.27 -18.53
N LYS A 196 -20.79 11.19 -18.98
CA LYS A 196 -21.60 12.36 -19.36
C LYS A 196 -21.86 13.29 -18.16
N TYR A 197 -22.13 12.74 -16.98
CA TYR A 197 -22.35 13.54 -15.78
C TYR A 197 -21.08 14.29 -15.37
N ILE A 198 -19.92 13.64 -15.39
CA ILE A 198 -18.63 14.22 -15.07
C ILE A 198 -18.30 15.35 -16.08
N GLU A 199 -18.47 15.11 -17.36
CA GLU A 199 -18.26 16.09 -18.43
C GLU A 199 -19.10 17.33 -18.19
N THR A 200 -20.41 17.16 -18.02
CA THR A 200 -21.32 18.27 -17.76
C THR A 200 -20.91 19.06 -16.51
N SER A 201 -20.49 18.37 -15.45
CA SER A 201 -20.07 19.03 -14.22
C SER A 201 -18.75 19.78 -14.38
N LEU A 202 -17.78 19.21 -15.08
CA LEU A 202 -16.50 19.88 -15.35
C LEU A 202 -16.67 21.11 -16.25
N ASN A 203 -17.63 21.11 -17.18
CA ASN A 203 -17.98 22.28 -17.97
C ASN A 203 -18.52 23.43 -17.08
N ILE A 204 -19.20 23.09 -15.97
CA ILE A 204 -19.66 24.08 -14.98
C ILE A 204 -18.51 24.66 -14.16
N PHE A 205 -17.61 23.81 -13.70
CA PHE A 205 -16.50 24.21 -12.82
C PHE A 205 -15.24 24.68 -13.58
N GLY A 206 -15.14 24.44 -14.87
CA GLY A 206 -13.98 24.74 -15.70
C GLY A 206 -12.80 23.77 -15.50
N SER A 207 -12.58 23.27 -14.29
CA SER A 207 -11.53 22.29 -13.99
C SER A 207 -11.88 21.42 -12.79
N PHE A 208 -11.17 20.30 -12.66
CA PHE A 208 -11.29 19.41 -11.50
C PHE A 208 -10.83 20.09 -10.21
N ASP A 209 -9.75 20.86 -10.25
CA ASP A 209 -9.22 21.56 -9.08
C ASP A 209 -10.21 22.59 -8.52
N ILE A 210 -10.85 23.34 -9.39
CA ILE A 210 -11.90 24.28 -8.99
C ILE A 210 -13.10 23.54 -8.40
N MET A 211 -13.51 22.42 -9.01
CA MET A 211 -14.56 21.56 -8.48
C MET A 211 -14.22 21.04 -7.07
N GLN A 212 -12.97 20.59 -6.86
CA GLN A 212 -12.52 20.14 -5.53
C GLN A 212 -12.55 21.29 -4.51
N GLN A 213 -12.10 22.48 -4.90
CA GLN A 213 -12.17 23.65 -4.04
C GLN A 213 -13.63 24.07 -3.74
N ALA A 214 -14.53 23.96 -4.72
CA ALA A 214 -15.96 24.17 -4.50
C ALA A 214 -16.55 23.16 -3.50
N ARG A 215 -16.03 21.93 -3.45
CA ARG A 215 -16.46 20.90 -2.51
C ARG A 215 -15.95 21.12 -1.09
N ILE A 216 -14.65 21.35 -0.90
CA ILE A 216 -13.99 21.32 0.42
C ILE A 216 -13.36 22.65 0.84
N GLY A 217 -13.34 23.66 -0.02
CA GLY A 217 -12.59 24.89 0.17
C GLY A 217 -11.12 24.78 -0.26
N ASN A 218 -10.42 25.90 -0.19
CA ASN A 218 -8.98 25.97 -0.41
C ASN A 218 -8.28 26.15 0.94
N THR A 219 -7.70 25.08 1.45
CA THR A 219 -7.02 25.07 2.76
C THR A 219 -5.72 25.87 2.77
N VAL A 220 -5.04 25.99 1.63
CA VAL A 220 -3.77 26.74 1.51
C VAL A 220 -4.03 28.23 1.60
N LEU A 221 -5.09 28.72 0.93
CA LEU A 221 -5.48 30.14 0.93
C LEU A 221 -6.50 30.47 2.02
N ASN A 222 -6.93 29.49 2.81
CA ASN A 222 -7.97 29.63 3.84
C ASN A 222 -9.29 30.21 3.29
N ILE A 223 -9.70 29.78 2.09
CA ILE A 223 -10.95 30.18 1.43
C ILE A 223 -11.99 29.09 1.63
N SER A 224 -13.19 29.47 2.07
CA SER A 224 -14.28 28.50 2.27
C SER A 224 -14.87 28.00 0.96
N SER A 225 -15.43 26.80 0.96
CA SER A 225 -16.19 26.23 -0.16
C SER A 225 -17.31 27.19 -0.61
N ALA A 226 -18.05 27.78 0.32
CA ALA A 226 -19.12 28.70 0.00
C ALA A 226 -18.62 29.96 -0.76
N THR A 227 -17.47 30.50 -0.36
CA THR A 227 -16.85 31.65 -1.06
C THR A 227 -16.49 31.30 -2.48
N ILE A 228 -15.89 30.09 -2.70
CA ILE A 228 -15.51 29.62 -4.04
C ILE A 228 -16.75 29.40 -4.91
N CYS A 229 -17.80 28.77 -4.37
CA CYS A 229 -19.05 28.59 -5.09
C CYS A 229 -19.70 29.93 -5.46
N ALA A 230 -19.66 30.92 -4.57
CA ALA A 230 -20.15 32.26 -4.86
C ALA A 230 -19.34 32.95 -5.97
N GLN A 231 -18.02 32.81 -5.99
CA GLN A 231 -17.16 33.34 -7.06
C GLN A 231 -17.49 32.68 -8.42
N ILE A 232 -17.64 31.35 -8.45
CA ILE A 232 -18.04 30.63 -9.67
C ILE A 232 -19.39 31.13 -10.20
N ALA A 233 -20.37 31.31 -9.30
CA ALA A 233 -21.70 31.85 -9.66
C ALA A 233 -21.59 33.29 -10.20
N GLN A 234 -20.77 34.12 -9.59
CA GLN A 234 -20.56 35.52 -10.02
C GLN A 234 -19.87 35.60 -11.38
N GLU A 235 -18.79 34.81 -11.60
CA GLU A 235 -18.05 34.80 -12.85
C GLU A 235 -18.90 34.34 -14.03
N ASN A 236 -19.87 33.47 -13.79
CA ASN A 236 -20.81 32.99 -14.80
C ASN A 236 -22.09 33.83 -14.91
N GLY A 237 -22.21 34.93 -14.17
CA GLY A 237 -23.38 35.78 -14.20
C GLY A 237 -24.65 35.19 -13.58
N TRP A 238 -24.55 34.12 -12.84
CA TRP A 238 -25.70 33.40 -12.28
C TRP A 238 -26.35 34.13 -11.11
N ASN A 239 -25.62 34.98 -10.42
CA ASN A 239 -26.14 35.79 -9.33
C ASN A 239 -27.11 36.90 -9.81
N GLU A 240 -27.03 37.33 -11.07
CA GLU A 240 -27.92 38.36 -11.62
C GLU A 240 -29.33 37.83 -11.85
N HIS A 241 -29.54 36.52 -11.81
CA HIS A 241 -30.82 35.87 -12.03
C HIS A 241 -31.61 35.56 -10.73
N LEU A 242 -31.04 35.81 -9.57
CA LEU A 242 -31.66 35.50 -8.29
C LEU A 242 -32.94 36.34 -8.01
N ASP A 243 -33.11 37.47 -8.72
CA ASP A 243 -34.26 38.37 -8.60
C ASP A 243 -35.40 38.07 -9.61
N MET A 244 -35.27 37.02 -10.42
CA MET A 244 -36.28 36.69 -11.43
C MET A 244 -37.44 35.84 -10.87
N SER A 245 -38.53 35.66 -11.66
CA SER A 245 -39.76 35.00 -11.21
C SER A 245 -39.50 33.58 -10.64
N PHE A 246 -40.32 33.19 -9.66
CA PHE A 246 -40.18 31.96 -8.86
C PHE A 246 -39.97 30.67 -9.69
N GLU A 247 -40.61 30.53 -10.86
CA GLU A 247 -40.47 29.37 -11.72
C GLU A 247 -39.13 29.33 -12.48
N TYR A 248 -38.65 30.48 -12.88
CA TYR A 248 -37.34 30.60 -13.54
C TYR A 248 -36.21 30.40 -12.53
N ASN A 249 -36.33 30.96 -11.35
CA ASN A 249 -35.40 30.77 -10.24
C ASN A 249 -35.30 29.28 -9.82
N ARG A 250 -36.38 28.52 -9.86
CA ARG A 250 -36.37 27.11 -9.50
C ARG A 250 -35.51 26.26 -10.43
N GLN A 251 -35.53 26.51 -11.74
CA GLN A 251 -34.68 25.81 -12.70
C GLN A 251 -33.21 26.22 -12.62
N ILE A 252 -32.93 27.49 -12.30
CA ILE A 252 -31.59 28.03 -12.13
C ILE A 252 -31.05 27.68 -10.73
N ASP A 253 -31.87 27.75 -9.68
CA ASP A 253 -31.51 27.36 -8.32
C ASP A 253 -31.11 25.90 -8.20
N GLU A 254 -31.72 25.00 -8.96
CA GLU A 254 -31.33 23.59 -8.99
C GLU A 254 -29.90 23.40 -9.54
N LEU A 255 -29.39 24.34 -10.35
CA LEU A 255 -28.10 24.18 -11.04
C LEU A 255 -26.99 25.11 -10.52
N TYR A 256 -27.32 26.34 -10.06
CA TYR A 256 -26.31 27.40 -9.91
C TYR A 256 -26.30 28.14 -8.55
N ASN A 257 -27.16 27.79 -7.64
CA ASN A 257 -27.08 28.30 -6.26
C ASN A 257 -25.75 27.82 -5.63
N PRO A 258 -25.02 28.68 -4.85
CA PRO A 258 -23.76 28.26 -4.21
C PRO A 258 -23.86 26.97 -3.39
N ASN A 259 -24.99 26.71 -2.73
CA ASN A 259 -25.21 25.45 -2.02
C ASN A 259 -25.34 24.26 -3.02
N ASN A 260 -26.08 24.46 -4.11
CA ASN A 260 -26.25 23.42 -5.14
C ASN A 260 -24.96 23.16 -5.90
N LEU A 261 -24.11 24.18 -6.11
CA LEU A 261 -22.77 24.00 -6.70
C LEU A 261 -21.88 23.12 -5.80
N ARG A 262 -21.91 23.35 -4.49
CA ARG A 262 -21.19 22.48 -3.53
C ARG A 262 -21.70 21.05 -3.57
N ASP A 263 -23.01 20.87 -3.58
CA ASP A 263 -23.63 19.54 -3.64
C ASP A 263 -23.31 18.87 -4.98
N ARG A 264 -23.35 19.63 -6.08
CA ARG A 264 -22.93 19.15 -7.40
C ARG A 264 -21.48 18.72 -7.43
N ALA A 265 -20.56 19.49 -6.85
CA ALA A 265 -19.16 19.12 -6.75
C ALA A 265 -18.97 17.84 -5.92
N THR A 266 -19.72 17.68 -4.83
CA THR A 266 -19.71 16.48 -3.99
C THR A 266 -20.23 15.26 -4.75
N GLN A 267 -21.37 15.38 -5.41
CA GLN A 267 -21.93 14.31 -6.24
C GLN A 267 -21.00 13.93 -7.40
N THR A 268 -20.39 14.92 -8.06
CA THR A 268 -19.44 14.65 -9.15
C THR A 268 -18.24 13.85 -8.65
N TYR A 269 -17.70 14.19 -7.50
CA TYR A 269 -16.62 13.42 -6.88
C TYR A 269 -17.04 11.98 -6.58
N GLU A 270 -18.23 11.76 -6.05
CA GLU A 270 -18.77 10.41 -5.82
C GLU A 270 -18.96 9.64 -7.11
N ILE A 271 -19.44 10.28 -8.17
CA ILE A 271 -19.63 9.67 -9.51
C ILE A 271 -18.28 9.30 -10.13
N ILE A 272 -17.25 10.15 -10.00
CA ILE A 272 -15.88 9.82 -10.44
C ILE A 272 -15.39 8.56 -9.73
N ARG A 273 -15.59 8.48 -8.42
CA ARG A 273 -15.23 7.29 -7.63
C ARG A 273 -16.05 6.06 -8.05
N ASN A 274 -17.36 6.22 -8.28
CA ASN A 274 -18.23 5.12 -8.70
C ASN A 274 -17.86 4.63 -10.10
N ARG A 275 -17.54 5.52 -11.05
CA ARG A 275 -17.03 5.17 -12.37
C ARG A 275 -15.75 4.32 -12.27
N THR A 276 -14.83 4.75 -11.42
CA THR A 276 -13.57 4.03 -11.21
C THR A 276 -13.80 2.66 -10.57
N ASN A 277 -14.72 2.58 -9.61
CA ASN A 277 -15.08 1.31 -8.96
C ASN A 277 -15.79 0.35 -9.91
N LEU A 278 -16.69 0.85 -10.76
CA LEU A 278 -17.38 0.05 -11.78
C LEU A 278 -16.36 -0.67 -12.69
N LEU A 279 -15.37 0.06 -13.19
CA LEU A 279 -14.32 -0.53 -14.02
C LEU A 279 -13.44 -1.50 -13.25
N ALA A 280 -13.08 -1.15 -12.01
CA ALA A 280 -12.23 -1.98 -11.17
C ALA A 280 -12.90 -3.32 -10.80
N ASP A 281 -14.21 -3.32 -10.63
CA ASP A 281 -15.01 -4.49 -10.24
C ASP A 281 -15.67 -5.20 -11.43
N TYR A 282 -15.35 -4.81 -12.68
CA TYR A 282 -15.97 -5.36 -13.89
C TYR A 282 -15.67 -6.85 -14.06
N GLU A 283 -16.71 -7.68 -14.00
CA GLU A 283 -16.59 -9.14 -13.96
C GLU A 283 -16.05 -9.75 -15.26
N GLY A 284 -16.20 -9.06 -16.40
CA GLY A 284 -15.60 -9.50 -17.67
C GLY A 284 -14.08 -9.68 -17.64
N LYS A 285 -13.39 -9.13 -16.63
CA LYS A 285 -11.96 -9.35 -16.41
C LYS A 285 -11.62 -10.71 -15.82
N LEU A 286 -12.58 -11.38 -15.16
CA LEU A 286 -12.34 -12.64 -14.44
C LEU A 286 -11.89 -13.76 -15.39
N GLU A 287 -12.53 -13.84 -16.57
CA GLU A 287 -12.16 -14.85 -17.58
C GLU A 287 -10.72 -14.64 -18.08
N LYS A 288 -10.31 -13.38 -18.30
CA LYS A 288 -8.93 -13.07 -18.70
C LYS A 288 -7.92 -13.42 -17.64
N VAL A 289 -8.24 -13.19 -16.36
CA VAL A 289 -7.41 -13.66 -15.25
C VAL A 289 -7.29 -15.18 -15.27
N LEU A 290 -8.40 -15.90 -15.47
CA LEU A 290 -8.40 -17.37 -15.52
C LEU A 290 -7.58 -17.90 -16.71
N GLU A 291 -7.71 -17.30 -17.89
CA GLU A 291 -6.92 -17.64 -19.09
C GLU A 291 -5.42 -17.53 -18.78
N LEU A 292 -4.99 -16.39 -18.22
CA LEU A 292 -3.59 -16.15 -17.86
C LEU A 292 -3.07 -17.10 -16.79
N VAL A 293 -3.88 -17.38 -15.77
CA VAL A 293 -3.49 -18.31 -14.69
C VAL A 293 -3.34 -19.74 -15.25
N LYS A 294 -4.16 -20.15 -16.19
CA LYS A 294 -4.02 -21.46 -16.87
C LYS A 294 -2.80 -21.52 -17.76
N GLU A 295 -2.50 -20.46 -18.52
CA GLU A 295 -1.30 -20.34 -19.34
C GLU A 295 -0.02 -20.42 -18.52
N HIS A 296 -0.08 -19.87 -17.30
CA HIS A 296 1.02 -19.80 -16.34
C HIS A 296 0.86 -20.77 -15.15
N SER A 297 0.25 -21.93 -15.36
CA SER A 297 -0.12 -22.86 -14.27
C SER A 297 1.07 -23.40 -13.45
N GLY A 298 2.30 -23.34 -14.00
CA GLY A 298 3.55 -23.71 -13.28
C GLY A 298 4.24 -22.57 -12.56
N ASP A 299 3.78 -21.33 -12.76
CA ASP A 299 4.40 -20.11 -12.24
C ASP A 299 3.76 -19.68 -10.93
N LYS A 300 4.52 -18.93 -10.11
CA LYS A 300 4.01 -18.21 -8.94
C LYS A 300 3.47 -16.86 -9.37
N ILE A 301 2.16 -16.66 -9.20
CA ILE A 301 1.41 -15.54 -9.77
C ILE A 301 0.93 -14.60 -8.67
N LEU A 302 1.25 -13.31 -8.81
CA LEU A 302 0.70 -12.25 -7.99
C LEU A 302 -0.39 -11.51 -8.75
N ILE A 303 -1.62 -11.48 -8.23
CA ILE A 303 -2.76 -10.80 -8.86
C ILE A 303 -3.08 -9.54 -8.06
N ILE A 304 -2.90 -8.38 -8.68
CA ILE A 304 -3.09 -7.08 -8.04
C ILE A 304 -4.42 -6.49 -8.49
N ASN A 305 -5.31 -6.27 -7.53
CA ASN A 305 -6.64 -5.72 -7.75
C ASN A 305 -6.75 -4.35 -7.10
N LYS A 306 -7.51 -3.44 -7.67
CA LYS A 306 -7.73 -2.12 -7.08
C LYS A 306 -8.50 -2.20 -5.75
N ARG A 307 -9.43 -3.17 -5.64
CA ARG A 307 -10.33 -3.33 -4.49
C ARG A 307 -10.29 -4.74 -3.92
N GLY A 308 -10.42 -4.83 -2.59
CA GLY A 308 -10.46 -6.12 -1.90
C GLY A 308 -11.70 -6.95 -2.24
N GLU A 309 -12.83 -6.30 -2.51
CA GLU A 309 -14.07 -6.97 -2.94
C GLU A 309 -13.87 -7.70 -4.28
N PHE A 310 -13.17 -7.08 -5.24
CA PHE A 310 -12.84 -7.74 -6.50
C PHE A 310 -11.78 -8.82 -6.32
N ALA A 311 -10.80 -8.62 -5.45
CA ALA A 311 -9.83 -9.64 -5.09
C ALA A 311 -10.51 -10.92 -4.55
N ASN A 312 -11.57 -10.77 -3.73
CA ASN A 312 -12.39 -11.90 -3.29
C ASN A 312 -13.07 -12.61 -4.45
N LYS A 313 -13.63 -11.85 -5.42
CA LYS A 313 -14.27 -12.43 -6.62
C LYS A 313 -13.24 -13.21 -7.46
N VAL A 314 -12.06 -12.64 -7.67
CA VAL A 314 -10.95 -13.31 -8.39
C VAL A 314 -10.58 -14.62 -7.72
N THR A 315 -10.34 -14.60 -6.40
CA THR A 315 -10.00 -15.82 -5.66
C THR A 315 -11.09 -16.88 -5.76
N ALA A 316 -12.35 -16.49 -5.54
CA ALA A 316 -13.48 -17.41 -5.62
C ALA A 316 -13.65 -17.96 -7.03
N PHE A 317 -13.51 -17.12 -8.08
CA PHE A 317 -13.65 -17.53 -9.46
C PHE A 317 -12.56 -18.53 -9.88
N LEU A 318 -11.30 -18.27 -9.51
CA LEU A 318 -10.19 -19.17 -9.80
C LEU A 318 -10.35 -20.52 -9.10
N ASN A 319 -10.70 -20.53 -7.82
CA ASN A 319 -10.87 -21.76 -7.06
C ASN A 319 -12.08 -22.56 -7.53
N ASN A 320 -13.18 -21.91 -7.91
CA ASN A 320 -14.34 -22.59 -8.47
C ASN A 320 -14.12 -23.20 -9.88
N ASN A 321 -13.13 -22.70 -10.62
CA ASN A 321 -12.77 -23.20 -11.96
C ASN A 321 -11.53 -24.11 -11.94
N SER A 322 -11.13 -24.59 -10.76
CA SER A 322 -9.99 -25.49 -10.53
C SER A 322 -10.42 -26.67 -9.66
N GLU A 323 -9.72 -27.80 -9.76
CA GLU A 323 -10.02 -29.00 -8.97
C GLU A 323 -9.68 -28.82 -7.47
N THR A 324 -8.72 -27.95 -7.20
CA THR A 324 -8.27 -27.60 -5.84
C THR A 324 -8.16 -26.09 -5.69
N ASP A 325 -8.11 -25.61 -4.45
CA ASP A 325 -7.82 -24.19 -4.20
C ASP A 325 -6.42 -23.84 -4.71
N ILE A 326 -6.33 -22.97 -5.73
CA ILE A 326 -5.09 -22.50 -6.33
C ILE A 326 -4.74 -21.07 -5.96
N CYS A 327 -5.70 -20.31 -5.42
CA CYS A 327 -5.57 -18.88 -5.12
C CYS A 327 -5.95 -18.56 -3.68
N GLY A 328 -5.16 -17.71 -3.03
CA GLY A 328 -5.42 -17.19 -1.69
C GLY A 328 -5.60 -15.67 -1.67
N ASN A 329 -6.49 -15.18 -0.80
CA ASN A 329 -6.66 -13.74 -0.57
C ASN A 329 -5.55 -13.18 0.30
N TYR A 330 -5.02 -12.00 -0.08
CA TYR A 330 -4.03 -11.27 0.70
C TYR A 330 -4.44 -9.79 0.86
N HIS A 331 -5.51 -9.55 1.62
CA HIS A 331 -6.03 -8.21 1.94
C HIS A 331 -6.97 -8.28 3.16
N ASN A 332 -7.31 -7.13 3.74
CA ASN A 332 -8.10 -7.01 4.97
C ASN A 332 -9.64 -7.13 4.77
N LYS A 333 -10.11 -7.17 3.51
CA LYS A 333 -11.54 -7.20 3.17
C LYS A 333 -12.09 -8.65 3.05
N VAL A 334 -11.63 -9.53 3.92
CA VAL A 334 -12.13 -10.90 4.03
C VAL A 334 -12.94 -11.08 5.30
N TYR A 335 -13.93 -11.98 5.26
CA TYR A 335 -14.71 -12.34 6.44
C TYR A 335 -13.92 -13.30 7.34
N ASN A 336 -14.26 -13.29 8.64
CA ASN A 336 -13.75 -14.30 9.54
C ASN A 336 -14.28 -15.69 9.12
N ILE A 337 -13.37 -16.66 9.08
CA ILE A 337 -13.66 -18.04 8.75
C ILE A 337 -13.25 -18.95 9.91
N ASP A 338 -13.67 -20.19 9.88
CA ASP A 338 -13.14 -21.22 10.78
C ASP A 338 -11.64 -21.38 10.57
N ALA A 339 -10.88 -21.35 11.66
CA ALA A 339 -9.42 -21.47 11.59
C ALA A 339 -9.01 -22.87 11.13
N VAL A 340 -8.12 -22.90 10.14
CA VAL A 340 -7.51 -24.11 9.62
C VAL A 340 -5.98 -24.00 9.63
N ASP A 341 -5.31 -25.15 9.72
CA ASP A 341 -3.86 -25.21 9.52
C ASP A 341 -3.50 -25.17 8.03
N ILE A 342 -2.20 -25.23 7.73
CA ILE A 342 -1.69 -25.16 6.37
C ILE A 342 -2.19 -26.29 5.46
N HIS A 343 -2.62 -27.41 6.03
CA HIS A 343 -3.18 -28.57 5.34
C HIS A 343 -4.72 -28.57 5.32
N GLY A 344 -5.36 -27.46 5.74
CA GLY A 344 -6.82 -27.33 5.77
C GLY A 344 -7.50 -28.01 6.96
N ARG A 345 -6.76 -28.54 7.94
CA ARG A 345 -7.34 -29.22 9.10
C ARG A 345 -7.85 -28.20 10.12
N PRO A 346 -9.06 -28.38 10.68
CA PRO A 346 -9.65 -27.46 11.65
C PRO A 346 -8.78 -27.27 12.89
N ILE A 347 -8.66 -26.03 13.36
CA ILE A 347 -7.96 -25.67 14.60
C ILE A 347 -8.99 -25.44 15.71
N TYR A 348 -8.79 -26.09 16.85
CA TYR A 348 -9.64 -26.02 18.02
C TYR A 348 -8.95 -25.34 19.20
N PHE A 349 -9.75 -24.77 20.11
CA PHE A 349 -9.21 -24.27 21.37
C PHE A 349 -8.73 -25.46 22.24
N LYS A 350 -7.47 -25.39 22.70
CA LYS A 350 -6.84 -26.46 23.49
C LYS A 350 -7.11 -26.34 24.99
N SER A 351 -7.50 -25.14 25.48
CA SER A 351 -7.70 -24.83 26.90
C SER A 351 -8.72 -23.70 27.10
N GLY A 352 -9.16 -23.47 28.33
CA GLY A 352 -10.12 -22.44 28.71
C GLY A 352 -11.58 -22.84 28.53
N ALA A 353 -12.50 -21.89 28.71
CA ALA A 353 -13.96 -22.10 28.61
C ALA A 353 -14.43 -22.53 27.21
N GLU A 354 -13.62 -22.32 26.20
CA GLU A 354 -13.93 -22.64 24.80
C GLU A 354 -13.22 -23.91 24.30
N LYS A 355 -12.60 -24.70 25.19
CA LYS A 355 -11.93 -25.95 24.85
C LYS A 355 -12.82 -26.86 23.98
N GLY A 356 -12.27 -27.28 22.83
CA GLY A 356 -12.98 -28.15 21.88
C GLY A 356 -13.86 -27.39 20.86
N LYS A 357 -14.09 -26.08 20.99
CA LYS A 357 -14.74 -25.28 19.95
C LYS A 357 -13.76 -24.94 18.84
N ARG A 358 -14.25 -24.77 17.62
CA ARG A 358 -13.44 -24.26 16.49
C ARG A 358 -12.97 -22.85 16.77
N LYS A 359 -11.74 -22.57 16.43
CA LYS A 359 -11.22 -21.19 16.42
C LYS A 359 -11.71 -20.44 15.20
N SER A 360 -11.83 -19.13 15.32
CA SER A 360 -12.06 -18.22 14.21
C SER A 360 -10.74 -17.63 13.74
N MET A 361 -10.60 -17.37 12.43
CA MET A 361 -9.44 -16.77 11.79
C MET A 361 -9.85 -15.47 11.10
N GLY A 362 -9.32 -14.35 11.60
CA GLY A 362 -9.50 -13.04 10.99
C GLY A 362 -8.56 -12.77 9.82
N ALA A 363 -8.72 -11.63 9.14
CA ALA A 363 -8.03 -11.28 7.92
C ALA A 363 -6.50 -11.42 7.99
N ARG A 364 -5.84 -10.91 9.05
CA ARG A 364 -4.37 -11.01 9.19
C ARG A 364 -3.88 -12.45 9.28
N ALA A 365 -4.60 -13.31 10.00
CA ALA A 365 -4.24 -14.72 10.11
C ALA A 365 -4.46 -15.47 8.79
N GLN A 366 -5.52 -15.12 8.04
CA GLN A 366 -5.74 -15.65 6.70
C GLN A 366 -4.64 -15.22 5.72
N MET A 367 -4.22 -13.94 5.75
CA MET A 367 -3.09 -13.45 4.94
C MET A 367 -1.82 -14.25 5.24
N THR A 368 -1.47 -14.46 6.52
CA THR A 368 -0.29 -15.25 6.91
C THR A 368 -0.39 -16.68 6.40
N LEU A 369 -1.54 -17.32 6.59
CA LEU A 369 -1.76 -18.70 6.12
C LEU A 369 -1.63 -18.81 4.59
N ASN A 370 -2.18 -17.85 3.84
CA ASN A 370 -2.13 -17.85 2.38
C ASN A 370 -0.71 -17.55 1.87
N GLU A 371 0.04 -16.67 2.53
CA GLU A 371 1.46 -16.42 2.26
C GLU A 371 2.29 -17.69 2.48
N ASP A 372 2.09 -18.41 3.61
CA ASP A 372 2.76 -19.67 3.89
C ASP A 372 2.41 -20.75 2.85
N LYS A 373 1.12 -20.88 2.47
CA LYS A 373 0.68 -21.81 1.42
C LYS A 373 1.32 -21.49 0.06
N PHE A 374 1.40 -20.21 -0.29
CA PHE A 374 2.01 -19.77 -1.53
C PHE A 374 3.51 -20.04 -1.55
N ASN A 375 4.23 -19.74 -0.47
CA ASN A 375 5.66 -20.00 -0.36
C ASN A 375 5.98 -21.49 -0.45
N LEU A 376 5.14 -22.35 0.13
CA LEU A 376 5.27 -23.81 0.05
C LEU A 376 4.77 -24.43 -1.27
N GLY A 377 4.19 -23.62 -2.17
CA GLY A 377 3.66 -24.12 -3.45
C GLY A 377 2.37 -24.95 -3.32
N ILE A 378 1.64 -24.82 -2.20
CA ILE A 378 0.30 -25.43 -2.02
C ILE A 378 -0.72 -24.70 -2.87
N ILE A 379 -0.57 -23.37 -2.99
CA ILE A 379 -1.29 -22.51 -3.94
C ILE A 379 -0.24 -21.81 -4.81
N ASN A 380 -0.59 -21.48 -6.04
CA ASN A 380 0.29 -20.78 -6.97
C ASN A 380 -0.11 -19.32 -7.24
N CYS A 381 -1.25 -18.88 -6.72
CA CYS A 381 -1.76 -17.51 -6.89
C CYS A 381 -2.01 -16.82 -5.54
N LEU A 382 -1.66 -15.53 -5.47
CA LEU A 382 -2.10 -14.62 -4.41
C LEU A 382 -2.86 -13.44 -5.01
N SER A 383 -4.07 -13.19 -4.51
CA SER A 383 -4.92 -12.07 -4.91
C SER A 383 -4.86 -10.96 -3.88
N LEU A 384 -4.26 -9.83 -4.25
CA LEU A 384 -4.06 -8.66 -3.40
C LEU A 384 -5.02 -7.53 -3.73
N SER A 385 -5.28 -6.67 -2.75
CA SER A 385 -5.78 -5.31 -3.03
C SER A 385 -4.62 -4.33 -3.19
N ASN A 386 -4.87 -3.20 -3.84
CA ASN A 386 -3.85 -2.18 -4.15
C ASN A 386 -3.11 -1.60 -2.92
N ALA A 387 -3.61 -1.80 -1.72
CA ALA A 387 -2.98 -1.38 -0.48
C ALA A 387 -3.10 -2.49 0.58
N PRO A 388 -2.24 -3.51 0.54
CA PRO A 388 -2.24 -4.52 1.58
C PRO A 388 -1.77 -3.92 2.91
N ASP A 389 -2.47 -4.26 3.99
CA ASP A 389 -2.16 -3.77 5.35
C ASP A 389 -0.93 -4.44 5.98
N LYS A 390 -0.40 -5.46 5.33
CA LYS A 390 0.72 -6.27 5.80
C LYS A 390 1.78 -6.37 4.71
N SER A 391 3.04 -6.30 5.09
CA SER A 391 4.15 -6.58 4.17
C SER A 391 4.10 -8.02 3.69
N LEU A 392 4.31 -8.24 2.41
CA LEU A 392 4.31 -9.54 1.74
C LEU A 392 5.76 -9.99 1.51
N CYS A 393 6.08 -11.24 1.83
CA CYS A 393 7.39 -11.84 1.60
C CYS A 393 7.25 -13.09 0.72
N VAL A 394 7.39 -12.91 -0.59
CA VAL A 394 7.19 -13.98 -1.59
C VAL A 394 8.14 -13.83 -2.77
N GLU A 395 8.38 -14.94 -3.44
CA GLU A 395 8.98 -14.97 -4.78
C GLU A 395 7.88 -15.17 -5.83
N VAL A 396 7.92 -14.39 -6.91
CA VAL A 396 6.92 -14.43 -7.99
C VAL A 396 7.60 -14.53 -9.37
N ASP A 397 6.90 -15.17 -10.29
CA ASP A 397 7.33 -15.31 -11.69
C ASP A 397 6.51 -14.36 -12.59
N VAL A 398 5.23 -14.19 -12.27
CA VAL A 398 4.25 -13.43 -13.07
C VAL A 398 3.43 -12.49 -12.20
N ILE A 399 3.14 -11.32 -12.73
CA ILE A 399 2.25 -10.34 -12.10
C ILE A 399 1.08 -10.04 -13.04
N ILE A 400 -0.14 -10.10 -12.53
CA ILE A 400 -1.36 -9.74 -13.24
C ILE A 400 -1.99 -8.54 -12.52
N ILE A 401 -2.26 -7.46 -13.26
CA ILE A 401 -2.94 -6.26 -12.75
C ILE A 401 -4.33 -6.20 -13.37
N THR A 402 -5.37 -6.16 -12.56
CA THR A 402 -6.76 -6.12 -13.03
C THR A 402 -7.31 -4.69 -13.23
N SER A 403 -6.54 -3.68 -12.85
CA SER A 403 -6.83 -2.26 -13.11
C SER A 403 -5.52 -1.48 -13.11
N PRO A 404 -5.33 -0.51 -14.01
CA PRO A 404 -4.11 0.27 -14.10
C PRO A 404 -3.71 0.88 -12.75
N LEU A 405 -2.43 0.76 -12.41
CA LEU A 405 -1.86 1.39 -11.22
C LEU A 405 -1.63 2.89 -11.48
N CYS A 406 -1.69 3.69 -10.42
CA CYS A 406 -1.35 5.13 -10.48
C CYS A 406 0.17 5.38 -10.44
N GLU A 407 0.95 4.36 -10.09
CA GLU A 407 2.41 4.37 -9.99
C GLU A 407 3.02 3.30 -10.92
N ASP A 408 4.32 3.35 -11.14
CA ASP A 408 5.03 2.28 -11.84
C ASP A 408 5.04 0.98 -11.02
N ILE A 409 5.16 -0.15 -11.70
CA ILE A 409 5.10 -1.47 -11.03
C ILE A 409 6.26 -1.69 -10.06
N GLU A 410 7.43 -1.17 -10.36
CA GLU A 410 8.60 -1.30 -9.49
C GLU A 410 8.37 -0.58 -8.18
N SER A 411 7.89 0.67 -8.20
CA SER A 411 7.49 1.43 -7.02
C SER A 411 6.39 0.72 -6.22
N TYR A 412 5.43 0.10 -6.91
CA TYR A 412 4.38 -0.68 -6.26
C TYR A 412 4.93 -1.91 -5.53
N LEU A 413 5.70 -2.76 -6.22
CA LEU A 413 6.30 -3.97 -5.64
C LEU A 413 7.21 -3.63 -4.47
N TYR A 414 7.92 -2.56 -4.60
CA TYR A 414 8.79 -1.98 -3.62
C TYR A 414 8.06 -1.61 -2.32
N ARG A 415 6.87 -1.03 -2.43
CA ARG A 415 6.01 -0.71 -1.29
C ARG A 415 5.46 -1.98 -0.59
N LEU A 416 5.38 -3.11 -1.31
CA LEU A 416 5.04 -4.41 -0.72
C LEU A 416 6.17 -5.01 0.13
N SER A 417 7.34 -4.43 0.12
CA SER A 417 8.50 -4.61 1.00
C SER A 417 9.40 -5.82 0.73
N ASN A 418 8.93 -6.98 0.30
CA ASN A 418 9.76 -8.17 0.10
C ASN A 418 9.19 -9.09 -1.00
N VAL A 419 8.76 -8.52 -2.11
CA VAL A 419 8.41 -9.30 -3.31
C VAL A 419 9.65 -9.44 -4.17
N HIS A 420 10.13 -10.66 -4.34
CA HIS A 420 11.29 -10.98 -5.15
C HIS A 420 10.86 -11.56 -6.50
N ILE A 421 11.47 -11.08 -7.58
CA ILE A 421 11.25 -11.59 -8.93
C ILE A 421 12.24 -12.72 -9.18
N ARG A 422 11.73 -13.94 -9.35
CA ARG A 422 12.55 -15.15 -9.44
C ARG A 422 13.53 -15.14 -10.63
N ASN A 423 13.11 -14.59 -11.77
CA ASN A 423 13.89 -14.62 -13.02
C ASN A 423 14.62 -13.31 -13.35
N GLY A 424 14.69 -12.36 -12.41
CA GLY A 424 15.34 -11.06 -12.62
C GLY A 424 14.64 -10.13 -13.63
N LYS A 425 13.51 -10.56 -14.21
CA LYS A 425 12.68 -9.83 -15.17
C LYS A 425 11.22 -9.92 -14.77
N ILE A 426 10.56 -8.78 -14.69
CA ILE A 426 9.14 -8.71 -14.34
C ILE A 426 8.30 -9.01 -15.57
N LYS A 427 7.56 -10.13 -15.52
CA LYS A 427 6.56 -10.48 -16.52
C LYS A 427 5.20 -9.96 -16.04
N LEU A 428 4.71 -8.90 -16.67
CA LEU A 428 3.53 -8.14 -16.25
C LEU A 428 2.42 -8.27 -17.28
N PHE A 429 1.21 -8.59 -16.82
CA PHE A 429 -0.01 -8.56 -17.62
C PHE A 429 -0.97 -7.51 -17.04
N SER A 430 -1.32 -6.52 -17.85
CA SER A 430 -2.23 -5.43 -17.45
C SER A 430 -3.57 -5.56 -18.15
N ILE A 431 -4.59 -5.94 -17.38
CA ILE A 431 -5.96 -6.08 -17.86
C ILE A 431 -6.69 -4.74 -17.68
N PHE A 432 -7.34 -4.27 -18.73
CA PHE A 432 -8.06 -3.00 -18.72
C PHE A 432 -9.33 -3.05 -19.57
N CYS A 433 -10.30 -2.19 -19.26
CA CYS A 433 -11.49 -2.02 -20.09
C CYS A 433 -11.15 -1.10 -21.27
N ARG A 434 -11.35 -1.63 -22.52
CA ARG A 434 -11.11 -0.89 -23.77
C ARG A 434 -12.05 0.31 -23.89
N ASN A 435 -11.57 1.42 -24.47
CA ASN A 435 -12.32 2.66 -24.68
C ASN A 435 -12.85 3.29 -23.37
N THR A 436 -12.10 3.13 -22.28
CA THR A 436 -12.44 3.71 -20.98
C THR A 436 -11.27 4.52 -20.40
N ILE A 437 -11.52 5.15 -19.26
CA ILE A 437 -10.47 5.86 -18.49
C ILE A 437 -9.31 4.94 -18.08
N GLU A 438 -9.53 3.62 -17.95
CA GLU A 438 -8.45 2.69 -17.66
C GLU A 438 -7.44 2.62 -18.79
N GLN A 439 -7.90 2.61 -20.04
CA GLN A 439 -7.02 2.66 -21.21
C GLN A 439 -6.19 3.94 -21.22
N GLN A 440 -6.80 5.12 -20.96
CA GLN A 440 -6.09 6.38 -20.91
C GLN A 440 -5.00 6.37 -19.81
N ARG A 441 -5.35 5.91 -18.61
CA ARG A 441 -4.40 5.80 -17.50
C ARG A 441 -3.21 4.91 -17.85
N LEU A 442 -3.47 3.79 -18.49
CA LEU A 442 -2.43 2.84 -18.88
C LEU A 442 -1.45 3.45 -19.88
N PHE A 443 -1.95 4.22 -20.87
CA PHE A 443 -1.13 4.84 -21.89
C PHE A 443 -0.40 6.10 -21.41
N ASN A 444 -0.92 6.80 -20.41
CA ASN A 444 -0.33 8.01 -19.82
C ASN A 444 0.54 7.72 -18.59
N LYS A 445 0.65 6.45 -18.20
CA LYS A 445 1.45 6.01 -17.06
C LYS A 445 2.92 6.34 -17.27
N PRO A 446 3.61 6.92 -16.27
CA PRO A 446 5.06 7.05 -16.31
C PRO A 446 5.70 5.66 -16.35
N MET A 447 6.69 5.52 -17.23
CA MET A 447 7.44 4.26 -17.40
C MET A 447 8.91 4.53 -17.15
N THR A 448 9.59 3.57 -16.53
CA THR A 448 11.04 3.56 -16.40
C THR A 448 11.70 3.21 -17.74
N GLU A 449 12.99 3.52 -17.92
CA GLU A 449 13.73 3.20 -19.14
C GLU A 449 13.77 1.71 -19.46
N THR A 450 13.66 0.88 -18.43
CA THR A 450 13.69 -0.60 -18.52
C THR A 450 12.31 -1.23 -18.73
N HIS A 451 11.25 -0.42 -18.80
CA HIS A 451 9.87 -0.88 -18.96
C HIS A 451 9.47 -0.90 -20.44
N THR A 452 9.15 -2.07 -20.98
CA THR A 452 8.74 -2.27 -22.37
C THR A 452 7.32 -2.84 -22.44
N ILE A 453 6.43 -2.18 -23.17
CA ILE A 453 5.11 -2.74 -23.53
C ILE A 453 5.25 -3.52 -24.83
N VAL A 454 5.04 -4.84 -24.77
CA VAL A 454 5.33 -5.76 -25.88
C VAL A 454 4.36 -5.57 -27.05
N ASN A 455 3.07 -5.37 -26.78
CA ASN A 455 2.02 -5.32 -27.80
C ASN A 455 1.31 -3.96 -27.92
N LYS A 456 1.98 -2.88 -27.58
CA LYS A 456 1.41 -1.50 -27.60
C LYS A 456 0.82 -1.13 -28.97
N SER A 457 1.43 -1.60 -30.05
CA SER A 457 0.99 -1.30 -31.41
C SER A 457 -0.37 -1.88 -31.80
N GLU A 458 -0.85 -2.90 -31.09
CA GLU A 458 -2.17 -3.52 -31.31
C GLU A 458 -3.31 -2.59 -30.86
N PHE A 459 -3.00 -1.65 -29.98
CA PHE A 459 -3.94 -0.69 -29.41
C PHE A 459 -3.69 0.70 -29.99
N ASN A 460 -3.77 0.85 -31.32
CA ASN A 460 -3.64 2.16 -31.96
C ASN A 460 -4.67 3.12 -31.38
N VAL A 461 -4.18 4.02 -30.54
CA VAL A 461 -4.94 5.17 -30.07
C VAL A 461 -4.92 6.17 -31.21
N ASP A 462 -5.92 6.12 -32.08
CA ASP A 462 -6.19 7.25 -32.97
C ASP A 462 -6.23 8.51 -32.09
N GLY A 463 -5.39 9.50 -32.38
CA GLY A 463 -5.17 10.71 -31.57
C GLY A 463 -6.40 11.64 -31.40
N ARG A 464 -7.59 11.09 -31.52
CA ARG A 464 -8.89 11.70 -31.22
C ARG A 464 -9.60 10.87 -30.16
N ASN A 465 -9.00 10.79 -28.96
CA ASN A 465 -9.73 10.27 -27.82
C ASN A 465 -10.89 11.23 -27.51
N LYS A 466 -12.11 10.79 -27.78
CA LYS A 466 -13.35 11.44 -27.30
C LYS A 466 -13.42 11.53 -25.78
N PHE A 467 -12.39 11.10 -25.07
CA PHE A 467 -12.29 10.95 -23.62
C PHE A 467 -11.10 11.71 -23.04
N ASP A 468 -10.77 12.90 -23.61
CA ASP A 468 -9.81 13.85 -23.00
C ASP A 468 -10.29 14.36 -21.61
N PHE A 469 -11.04 13.53 -20.90
CA PHE A 469 -11.55 13.84 -19.57
C PHE A 469 -10.54 13.43 -18.51
N ILE A 470 -9.94 14.46 -18.00
CA ILE A 470 -9.25 14.61 -16.73
C ILE A 470 -9.10 13.28 -15.97
N ILE A 471 -7.88 12.76 -16.01
CA ILE A 471 -7.44 11.75 -15.06
C ILE A 471 -7.52 12.39 -13.69
N VAL A 472 -8.47 11.93 -12.90
CA VAL A 472 -8.61 12.31 -11.50
C VAL A 472 -8.22 11.08 -10.71
N ASP A 473 -7.08 11.17 -10.09
CA ASP A 473 -6.55 10.18 -9.14
C ASP A 473 -7.10 10.40 -7.74
#